data_0551a747342e98139e82f42afa944a5d
#
_entry.id   0551a747342e98139e82f42afa944a5d
#
_cell.length_a   1.000
_cell.length_b   1.000
_cell.length_c   1.000
_cell.angle_alpha   90.00
_cell.angle_beta   90.00
_cell.angle_gamma   90.00
#
_symmetry.space_group_name_H-M   'P 1'
#
loop_
_entity.id
_entity.type
_entity.pdbx_description
1 polymer ?
#
loop_
_entity_poly.entity_id
_entity_poly.type
_entity_poly.pdbx_seq_one_letter_code
_entity_poly.pdbx_strand_id
1 'polypeptide(L)'
;TFEPGCRNNWHIHHADKGGGQILVCTAGEGVYQEWGKEPQILHPGDVVYIKPGVKHYHGAAADSWFSHIAVECPGENCSNEWCEPVTDEQYNSAKIERF
;
A
#
# COMPACT_ATOMS: atom_id res chain seq x y z
N THR A 1 -8.67 -7.37 4.68
CA THR A 1 -9.75 -6.77 3.88
C THR A 1 -10.02 -5.35 4.35
N PHE A 2 -10.15 -4.46 3.40
CA PHE A 2 -10.41 -3.03 3.64
C PHE A 2 -11.78 -2.68 3.08
N GLU A 3 -12.58 -1.96 3.85
CA GLU A 3 -13.85 -1.39 3.36
C GLU A 3 -13.58 -0.26 2.37
N PRO A 4 -14.55 0.09 1.51
CA PRO A 4 -14.38 1.20 0.58
C PRO A 4 -13.91 2.47 1.30
N GLY A 5 -12.89 3.10 0.77
CA GLY A 5 -12.30 4.31 1.33
C GLY A 5 -11.34 4.10 2.50
N CYS A 6 -11.24 2.90 3.06
CA CYS A 6 -10.30 2.62 4.15
C CYS A 6 -8.88 2.50 3.62
N ARG A 7 -7.96 3.10 4.39
CA ARG A 7 -6.52 3.06 4.08
C ARG A 7 -5.71 3.11 5.36
N ASN A 8 -4.48 2.59 5.30
CA ASN A 8 -3.58 2.73 6.43
C ASN A 8 -2.81 4.05 6.36
N ASN A 9 -2.01 4.32 7.39
CA ASN A 9 -1.14 5.50 7.40
C ASN A 9 0.05 5.29 6.47
N TRP A 10 0.70 6.38 6.10
CA TRP A 10 2.05 6.30 5.54
C TRP A 10 2.94 5.53 6.51
N HIS A 11 3.74 4.62 6.00
CA HIS A 11 4.63 3.82 6.85
C HIS A 11 5.83 3.30 6.06
N ILE A 12 6.83 2.81 6.79
CA ILE A 12 8.08 2.33 6.23
C ILE A 12 8.41 1.00 6.89
N HIS A 13 8.82 0.02 6.07
CA HIS A 13 9.40 -1.24 6.56
C HIS A 13 10.92 -1.10 6.50
N HIS A 14 11.57 -1.14 7.66
CA HIS A 14 13.03 -1.02 7.75
C HIS A 14 13.67 -2.38 7.85
N ALA A 15 14.83 -2.55 7.23
CA ALA A 15 15.67 -3.73 7.36
C ALA A 15 17.10 -3.38 6.98
N ASP A 16 18.08 -4.00 7.66
CA ASP A 16 19.49 -3.82 7.31
C ASP A 16 19.89 -4.65 6.09
N LYS A 17 19.29 -5.82 5.95
CA LYS A 17 19.44 -6.71 4.78
C LYS A 17 18.12 -7.40 4.52
N GLY A 18 17.83 -7.69 3.26
CA GLY A 18 16.58 -8.32 2.87
C GLY A 18 15.38 -7.47 3.27
N GLY A 19 14.32 -8.11 3.73
CA GLY A 19 13.13 -7.42 4.21
C GLY A 19 12.22 -6.95 3.09
N GLY A 20 11.33 -6.01 3.43
CA GLY A 20 10.30 -5.54 2.53
C GLY A 20 9.02 -6.34 2.67
N GLN A 21 8.06 -6.06 1.81
CA GLN A 21 6.75 -6.68 1.86
C GLN A 21 6.24 -6.94 0.45
N ILE A 22 5.56 -8.07 0.27
CA ILE A 22 4.88 -8.38 -0.98
C ILE A 22 3.38 -8.27 -0.72
N LEU A 23 2.69 -7.48 -1.55
CA LEU A 23 1.23 -7.39 -1.54
C LEU A 23 0.68 -8.09 -2.76
N VAL A 24 -0.31 -8.96 -2.55
CA VAL A 24 -1.03 -9.63 -3.62
C VAL A 24 -2.51 -9.26 -3.50
N CYS A 25 -3.04 -8.56 -4.48
CA CYS A 25 -4.48 -8.26 -4.50
C CYS A 25 -5.25 -9.52 -4.86
N THR A 26 -6.21 -9.89 -4.02
CA THR A 26 -7.00 -11.11 -4.22
C THR A 26 -8.44 -10.82 -4.61
N ALA A 27 -9.00 -9.68 -4.21
CA ALA A 27 -10.37 -9.30 -4.53
C ALA A 27 -10.56 -7.80 -4.47
N GLY A 28 -11.52 -7.30 -5.23
CA GLY A 28 -11.88 -5.89 -5.24
C GLY A 28 -10.85 -5.01 -5.93
N GLU A 29 -10.79 -3.76 -5.52
CA GLU A 29 -9.89 -2.78 -6.12
C GLU A 29 -9.22 -1.97 -5.01
N GLY A 30 -7.91 -1.87 -5.08
CA GLY A 30 -7.12 -1.16 -4.09
C GLY A 30 -6.23 -0.10 -4.69
N VAL A 31 -5.59 0.66 -3.80
CA VAL A 31 -4.65 1.73 -4.14
C VAL A 31 -3.34 1.45 -3.41
N TYR A 32 -2.24 1.61 -4.10
CA TYR A 32 -0.91 1.60 -3.52
C TYR A 32 -0.15 2.84 -4.02
N GLN A 33 0.50 3.55 -3.11
CA GLN A 33 1.29 4.73 -3.48
C GLN A 33 2.56 4.82 -2.65
N GLU A 34 3.68 5.03 -3.32
CA GLU A 34 4.95 5.40 -2.70
C GLU A 34 5.01 6.92 -2.59
N TRP A 35 5.58 7.40 -1.50
CA TRP A 35 5.73 8.84 -1.26
C TRP A 35 6.44 9.51 -2.42
N GLY A 36 5.82 10.56 -2.96
CA GLY A 36 6.39 11.32 -4.08
C GLY A 36 6.22 10.70 -5.46
N LYS A 37 5.48 9.60 -5.56
CA LYS A 37 5.22 8.92 -6.83
C LYS A 37 3.73 8.84 -7.13
N GLU A 38 3.40 8.46 -8.37
CA GLU A 38 2.02 8.29 -8.80
C GLU A 38 1.37 7.10 -8.09
N PRO A 39 0.09 7.22 -7.71
CA PRO A 39 -0.64 6.08 -7.16
C PRO A 39 -0.87 5.00 -8.21
N GLN A 40 -0.89 3.75 -7.75
CA GLN A 40 -1.20 2.59 -8.57
C GLN A 40 -2.53 2.00 -8.13
N ILE A 41 -3.38 1.68 -9.08
CA ILE A 41 -4.63 0.97 -8.82
C ILE A 41 -4.35 -0.52 -8.90
N LEU A 42 -4.75 -1.27 -7.88
CA LEU A 42 -4.52 -2.71 -7.79
C LEU A 42 -5.79 -3.47 -8.09
N HIS A 43 -5.68 -4.46 -8.96
CA HIS A 43 -6.75 -5.38 -9.33
C HIS A 43 -6.38 -6.80 -8.91
N PRO A 44 -7.35 -7.73 -8.82
CA PRO A 44 -7.06 -9.12 -8.47
C PRO A 44 -5.96 -9.71 -9.36
N GLY A 45 -4.97 -10.31 -8.74
CA GLY A 45 -3.79 -10.87 -9.42
C GLY A 45 -2.59 -9.94 -9.48
N ASP A 46 -2.77 -8.64 -9.17
CA ASP A 46 -1.64 -7.71 -9.15
C ASP A 46 -0.77 -7.97 -7.93
N VAL A 47 0.53 -7.89 -8.13
CA VAL A 47 1.54 -8.11 -7.10
C VAL A 47 2.46 -6.88 -7.02
N VAL A 48 2.68 -6.38 -5.81
CA VAL A 48 3.59 -5.26 -5.57
C VAL A 48 4.66 -5.72 -4.61
N TYR A 49 5.92 -5.53 -4.95
CA TYR A 49 7.02 -5.68 -4.01
C TYR A 49 7.42 -4.32 -3.47
N ILE A 50 7.34 -4.17 -2.16
CA ILE A 50 7.69 -2.93 -1.46
C ILE A 50 9.06 -3.12 -0.84
N LYS A 51 10.05 -2.39 -1.36
CA LYS A 51 11.42 -2.47 -0.85
C LYS A 51 11.51 -1.88 0.56
N PRO A 52 12.45 -2.36 1.39
CA PRO A 52 12.73 -1.71 2.67
C PRO A 52 13.09 -0.25 2.48
N GLY A 53 12.68 0.60 3.43
CA GLY A 53 12.97 2.02 3.40
C GLY A 53 12.03 2.87 2.56
N VAL A 54 11.09 2.26 1.86
CA VAL A 54 10.12 2.99 1.03
C VAL A 54 8.93 3.43 1.87
N LYS A 55 8.69 4.73 1.93
CA LYS A 55 7.50 5.29 2.57
C LYS A 55 6.30 5.12 1.64
N HIS A 56 5.27 4.45 2.11
CA HIS A 56 4.12 4.08 1.28
C HIS A 56 2.85 3.94 2.11
N TYR A 57 1.72 3.84 1.41
CA TYR A 57 0.47 3.37 2.00
C TYR A 57 -0.27 2.49 1.00
N HIS A 58 -1.25 1.75 1.49
CA HIS A 58 -2.21 1.05 0.65
C HIS A 58 -3.58 1.07 1.31
N GLY A 59 -4.60 0.83 0.51
CA GLY A 59 -5.97 0.82 0.99
C GLY A 59 -6.95 0.43 -0.09
N ALA A 60 -8.23 0.47 0.26
CA ALA A 60 -9.31 0.21 -0.69
C ALA A 60 -9.54 1.43 -1.58
N ALA A 61 -10.02 1.18 -2.79
CA ALA A 61 -10.55 2.24 -3.63
C ALA A 61 -11.78 2.86 -2.96
N ALA A 62 -12.14 4.07 -3.38
CA ALA A 62 -13.21 4.82 -2.74
C ALA A 62 -14.57 4.13 -2.84
N ASP A 63 -14.77 3.33 -3.87
CA ASP A 63 -16.04 2.69 -4.20
C ASP A 63 -15.96 1.16 -4.27
N SER A 64 -14.92 0.56 -3.70
CA SER A 64 -14.73 -0.88 -3.75
C SER A 64 -14.11 -1.40 -2.46
N TRP A 65 -14.51 -2.60 -2.06
CA TRP A 65 -13.76 -3.38 -1.09
C TRP A 65 -12.42 -3.79 -1.69
N PHE A 66 -11.46 -4.06 -0.85
CA PHE A 66 -10.14 -4.50 -1.27
C PHE A 66 -9.64 -5.58 -0.32
N SER A 67 -9.30 -6.73 -0.87
CA SER A 67 -8.67 -7.81 -0.12
C SER A 67 -7.30 -8.10 -0.69
N HIS A 68 -6.34 -8.36 0.19
CA HIS A 68 -4.98 -8.66 -0.21
C HIS A 68 -4.31 -9.60 0.76
N ILE A 69 -3.23 -10.22 0.30
CA ILE A 69 -2.31 -10.98 1.14
C ILE A 69 -1.04 -10.14 1.26
N ALA A 70 -0.60 -9.92 2.49
CA ALA A 70 0.64 -9.23 2.78
C ALA A 70 1.66 -10.24 3.31
N VAL A 71 2.79 -10.36 2.63
CA VAL A 71 3.86 -11.29 3.00
C VAL A 71 5.08 -10.48 3.41
N GLU A 72 5.48 -10.62 4.68
CA GLU A 72 6.72 -10.01 5.17
C GLU A 72 7.91 -10.82 4.66
N CYS A 73 8.84 -10.17 4.01
CA CYS A 73 10.04 -10.83 3.51
C CYS A 73 11.07 -10.97 4.63
N PRO A 74 11.77 -12.11 4.73
CA PRO A 74 12.81 -12.28 5.75
C PRO A 74 13.92 -11.25 5.58
N GLY A 75 14.42 -10.75 6.69
CA GLY A 75 15.52 -9.78 6.70
C GLY A 75 16.15 -9.63 8.07
N GLU A 76 17.19 -8.80 8.14
CA GLU A 76 17.93 -8.54 9.38
C GLU A 76 17.49 -7.21 9.99
N ASN A 77 17.27 -7.21 11.31
CA ASN A 77 16.86 -6.03 12.08
C ASN A 77 15.63 -5.33 11.50
N CYS A 78 14.61 -6.13 11.15
CA CYS A 78 13.37 -5.61 10.58
C CYS A 78 12.57 -4.87 11.64
N SER A 79 12.02 -3.72 11.24
CA SER A 79 11.09 -2.93 12.07
C SER A 79 10.15 -2.15 11.18
N ASN A 80 9.01 -1.75 11.73
CA ASN A 80 8.03 -0.93 11.02
C ASN A 80 7.97 0.44 11.68
N GLU A 81 7.94 1.47 10.85
CA GLU A 81 7.77 2.85 11.29
C GLU A 81 6.43 3.37 10.77
N TRP A 82 5.53 3.72 11.68
CA TRP A 82 4.26 4.34 11.33
C TRP A 82 4.46 5.86 11.25
N CYS A 83 4.03 6.42 10.14
CA CYS A 83 4.15 7.84 9.86
C CYS A 83 2.78 8.52 9.96
N GLU A 84 2.62 9.65 9.30
CA GLU A 84 1.40 10.43 9.35
C GLU A 84 0.23 9.75 8.62
N PRO A 85 -1.01 10.09 8.98
CA PRO A 85 -2.17 9.63 8.20
C PRO A 85 -2.11 10.12 6.76
N VAL A 86 -2.69 9.36 5.85
CA VAL A 86 -2.88 9.77 4.46
C VAL A 86 -4.05 10.75 4.44
N THR A 87 -3.81 11.96 3.94
CA THR A 87 -4.87 12.97 3.88
C THR A 87 -5.88 12.63 2.78
N ASP A 88 -7.08 13.18 2.90
CA ASP A 88 -8.11 13.00 1.86
C ASP A 88 -7.64 13.52 0.53
N GLU A 89 -6.90 14.63 0.51
CA GLU A 89 -6.35 15.19 -0.71
C GLU A 89 -5.35 14.23 -1.38
N GLN A 90 -4.45 13.64 -0.60
CA GLN A 90 -3.51 12.65 -1.11
C GLN A 90 -4.22 11.41 -1.64
N TYR A 91 -5.17 10.90 -0.87
CA TYR A 91 -5.93 9.73 -1.25
C TYR A 91 -6.79 9.98 -2.50
N ASN A 92 -7.42 11.14 -2.58
CA ASN A 92 -8.31 11.47 -3.69
C ASN A 92 -7.56 11.65 -5.01
N SER A 93 -6.26 11.88 -4.99
CA SER A 93 -5.47 11.96 -6.22
C SER A 93 -5.59 10.69 -7.06
N ALA A 94 -5.80 9.53 -6.45
CA ALA A 94 -5.96 8.27 -7.15
C ALA A 94 -7.31 8.15 -7.90
N LYS A 95 -8.31 8.94 -7.53
CA LYS A 95 -9.63 8.90 -8.17
C LYS A 95 -9.64 9.47 -9.58
N ILE A 96 -8.72 10.39 -9.85
CA ILE A 96 -8.68 11.11 -11.14
C ILE A 96 -8.44 10.14 -12.29
N GLU A 97 -7.76 9.05 -12.04
CA GLU A 97 -7.40 8.08 -13.07
C GLU A 97 -8.56 7.16 -13.49
N ARG A 98 -9.71 7.30 -12.86
CA ARG A 98 -10.88 6.47 -13.16
C ARG A 98 -11.71 6.96 -14.33
N PHE A 99 -11.39 8.09 -14.86
CA PHE A 99 -12.05 8.63 -16.05
C PHE A 99 -11.41 8.10 -17.35
#